data_2abc17ebd786a580f5d6a876bf02f94a
#
_entry.id   2abc17ebd786a580f5d6a876bf02f94a
#
_cell.length_a   1.000
_cell.length_b   1.000
_cell.length_c   1.000
_cell.angle_alpha   90.00
_cell.angle_beta   90.00
_cell.angle_gamma   90.00
#
_symmetry.space_group_name_H-M   'P 1'
#
loop_
_entity.id
_entity.type
_entity.pdbx_description
1 polymer ?
#
loop_
_entity_poly.entity_id
_entity_poly.type
_entity_poly.pdbx_seq_one_letter_code
_entity_poly.pdbx_strand_id
1 'polypeptide(L)'
;LTLDYFKGKKGSVSDGIFYVVALFVIAIVFIFSAKVLNDINEKVQTSDIINADGKEMVAASNTNFTTVMNNSFLVIFIGLIIAIIVGAYFIKVHPALYWISIPIMAFVIWLAAIYGNIFDAIITTPEFSTTADNFGIITFIFNNYVYFITGVVLLLSLALYAKTIVVREE
;
A
#
# COMPACT_ATOMS: atom_id res chain seq x y z
N LEU A 1 -27.07 19.04 10.94
CA LEU A 1 -25.72 18.81 10.37
C LEU A 1 -25.91 18.04 9.08
N THR A 2 -25.77 18.73 7.97
CA THR A 2 -26.23 18.34 6.65
C THR A 2 -25.25 17.35 5.99
N LEU A 3 -25.79 16.25 5.50
CA LEU A 3 -25.18 15.22 4.66
C LEU A 3 -24.66 15.74 3.29
N ASP A 4 -24.68 17.04 3.06
CA ASP A 4 -24.24 17.68 1.82
C ASP A 4 -22.71 17.70 1.63
N TYR A 5 -21.91 17.37 2.65
CA TYR A 5 -20.45 17.34 2.53
C TYR A 5 -19.93 16.21 1.64
N PHE A 6 -20.71 15.14 1.46
CA PHE A 6 -20.32 14.01 0.62
C PHE A 6 -20.74 14.14 -0.86
N LYS A 7 -21.45 15.20 -1.22
CA LYS A 7 -22.02 15.39 -2.58
C LYS A 7 -21.01 15.83 -3.65
N GLY A 8 -19.75 16.07 -3.30
CA GLY A 8 -18.77 16.74 -4.17
C GLY A 8 -17.58 15.91 -4.68
N LYS A 9 -17.26 14.77 -4.12
CA LYS A 9 -16.08 13.98 -4.54
C LYS A 9 -16.52 12.78 -5.39
N LYS A 10 -16.63 13.00 -6.71
CA LYS A 10 -16.69 11.90 -7.67
C LYS A 10 -15.33 11.22 -7.65
N GLY A 11 -15.27 9.94 -7.21
CA GLY A 11 -14.08 9.13 -7.34
C GLY A 11 -13.56 9.20 -8.79
N SER A 12 -12.28 9.40 -8.96
CA SER A 12 -11.64 9.58 -10.25
C SER A 12 -10.65 8.43 -10.47
N VAL A 13 -10.42 8.05 -11.72
CA VAL A 13 -9.37 7.07 -12.05
C VAL A 13 -7.99 7.54 -11.57
N SER A 14 -7.79 8.86 -11.44
CA SER A 14 -6.59 9.45 -10.83
C SER A 14 -6.41 9.07 -9.35
N ASP A 15 -7.47 8.67 -8.65
CA ASP A 15 -7.37 8.18 -7.28
C ASP A 15 -6.55 6.87 -7.22
N GLY A 16 -6.55 6.06 -8.29
CA GLY A 16 -5.72 4.88 -8.42
C GLY A 16 -4.22 5.18 -8.35
N ILE A 17 -3.78 6.28 -8.95
CA ILE A 17 -2.39 6.75 -8.86
C ILE A 17 -2.05 7.09 -7.42
N PHE A 18 -2.93 7.84 -6.75
CA PHE A 18 -2.75 8.22 -5.35
C PHE A 18 -2.61 6.98 -4.44
N TYR A 19 -3.42 5.94 -4.63
CA TYR A 19 -3.35 4.72 -3.82
C TYR A 19 -2.04 3.96 -4.00
N VAL A 20 -1.56 3.83 -5.25
CA VAL A 20 -0.27 3.18 -5.54
C VAL A 20 0.88 3.92 -4.86
N VAL A 21 0.90 5.25 -4.96
CA VAL A 21 1.90 6.09 -4.31
C VAL A 21 1.80 6.01 -2.79
N ALA A 22 0.58 6.11 -2.24
CA ALA A 22 0.36 6.07 -0.79
C ALA A 22 0.82 4.75 -0.18
N LEU A 23 0.52 3.60 -0.81
CA LEU A 23 0.99 2.30 -0.35
C LEU A 23 2.52 2.21 -0.33
N PHE A 24 3.18 2.70 -1.38
CA PHE A 24 4.63 2.75 -1.44
C PHE A 24 5.22 3.60 -0.30
N VAL A 25 4.69 4.80 -0.10
CA VAL A 25 5.16 5.71 0.96
C VAL A 25 4.97 5.08 2.35
N ILE A 26 3.80 4.47 2.61
CA ILE A 26 3.53 3.80 3.90
C ILE A 26 4.52 2.65 4.13
N ALA A 27 4.78 1.81 3.12
CA ALA A 27 5.73 0.71 3.24
C ALA A 27 7.13 1.20 3.57
N ILE A 28 7.60 2.21 2.85
CA ILE A 28 8.91 2.82 3.08
C ILE A 28 9.01 3.41 4.48
N VAL A 29 8.00 4.16 4.93
CA VAL A 29 7.96 4.75 6.29
C VAL A 29 8.03 3.64 7.35
N PHE A 30 7.32 2.53 7.16
CA PHE A 30 7.35 1.42 8.12
C PHE A 30 8.73 0.78 8.21
N ILE A 31 9.39 0.49 7.08
CA ILE A 31 10.73 -0.10 7.05
C ILE A 31 11.77 0.86 7.65
N PHE A 32 11.73 2.14 7.31
CA PHE A 32 12.64 3.13 7.89
C PHE A 32 12.44 3.29 9.40
N SER A 33 11.19 3.34 9.86
CA SER A 33 10.88 3.41 11.29
C SER A 33 11.40 2.18 12.04
N ALA A 34 11.23 0.99 11.47
CA ALA A 34 11.75 -0.24 12.05
C ALA A 34 13.27 -0.29 12.04
N LYS A 35 13.93 0.22 10.99
CA LYS A 35 15.39 0.33 10.95
C LYS A 35 15.90 1.19 12.10
N VAL A 36 15.28 2.34 12.34
CA VAL A 36 15.64 3.21 13.47
C VAL A 36 15.46 2.49 14.81
N LEU A 37 14.36 1.74 14.98
CA LEU A 37 14.12 0.99 16.21
C LEU A 37 15.10 -0.18 16.37
N ASN A 38 15.49 -0.87 15.30
CA ASN A 38 16.51 -1.90 15.33
C ASN A 38 17.85 -1.33 15.75
N ASP A 39 18.26 -0.18 15.21
CA ASP A 39 19.51 0.49 15.55
C ASP A 39 19.53 0.95 17.02
N ILE A 40 18.38 1.42 17.52
CA ILE A 40 18.21 1.75 18.95
C ILE A 40 18.32 0.48 19.79
N ASN A 41 17.63 -0.59 19.41
CA ASN A 41 17.70 -1.86 20.14
C ASN A 41 19.13 -2.41 20.20
N GLU A 42 19.86 -2.42 19.09
CA GLU A 42 21.25 -2.87 19.05
C GLU A 42 22.15 -2.07 20.02
N LYS A 43 22.01 -0.74 20.03
CA LYS A 43 22.75 0.12 20.95
C LYS A 43 22.37 -0.13 22.42
N VAL A 44 21.10 -0.38 22.69
CA VAL A 44 20.62 -0.71 24.05
C VAL A 44 21.15 -2.06 24.49
N GLN A 45 21.14 -3.08 23.63
CA GLN A 45 21.64 -4.41 23.96
C GLN A 45 23.15 -4.41 24.27
N THR A 46 23.93 -3.57 23.59
CA THR A 46 25.39 -3.43 23.79
C THR A 46 25.77 -2.47 24.92
N SER A 47 24.80 -1.74 25.49
CA SER A 47 25.07 -0.78 26.58
C SER A 47 25.26 -1.47 27.93
N ASP A 48 26.30 -1.07 28.65
CA ASP A 48 26.58 -1.52 30.03
C ASP A 48 25.76 -0.74 31.08
N ILE A 49 25.14 0.37 30.69
CA ILE A 49 24.42 1.25 31.61
C ILE A 49 22.99 0.75 31.83
N ILE A 50 22.42 0.01 30.86
CA ILE A 50 21.04 -0.46 30.88
C ILE A 50 20.99 -1.86 31.50
N ASN A 51 20.12 -2.04 32.49
CA ASN A 51 19.93 -3.34 33.16
C ASN A 51 19.21 -4.36 32.22
N ALA A 52 19.18 -5.62 32.63
CA ALA A 52 18.60 -6.71 31.84
C ALA A 52 17.13 -6.48 31.51
N ASP A 53 16.34 -6.00 32.47
CA ASP A 53 14.90 -5.74 32.27
C ASP A 53 14.65 -4.64 31.23
N GLY A 54 15.48 -3.59 31.24
CA GLY A 54 15.41 -2.51 30.25
C GLY A 54 15.76 -3.01 28.83
N LYS A 55 16.76 -3.87 28.72
CA LYS A 55 17.16 -4.50 27.45
C LYS A 55 16.04 -5.38 26.89
N GLU A 56 15.43 -6.22 27.75
CA GLU A 56 14.30 -7.08 27.36
C GLU A 56 13.09 -6.27 26.90
N MET A 57 12.75 -5.19 27.60
CA MET A 57 11.64 -4.31 27.27
C MET A 57 11.82 -3.65 25.88
N VAL A 58 13.03 -3.19 25.56
CA VAL A 58 13.32 -2.59 24.24
C VAL A 58 13.28 -3.64 23.14
N ALA A 59 13.83 -4.85 23.38
CA ALA A 59 13.75 -5.95 22.42
C ALA A 59 12.31 -6.37 22.14
N ALA A 60 11.50 -6.53 23.17
CA ALA A 60 10.07 -6.85 23.03
C ALA A 60 9.30 -5.76 22.29
N SER A 61 9.59 -4.49 22.58
CA SER A 61 8.99 -3.34 21.89
C SER A 61 9.32 -3.35 20.39
N ASN A 62 10.57 -3.62 20.02
CA ASN A 62 11.02 -3.68 18.64
C ASN A 62 10.31 -4.83 17.87
N THR A 63 10.23 -6.02 18.47
CA THR A 63 9.53 -7.17 17.87
C THR A 63 8.05 -6.90 17.70
N ASN A 64 7.40 -6.34 18.72
CA ASN A 64 5.99 -6.00 18.67
C ASN A 64 5.69 -4.92 17.62
N PHE A 65 6.53 -3.88 17.55
CA PHE A 65 6.40 -2.83 16.54
C PHE A 65 6.44 -3.42 15.12
N THR A 66 7.45 -4.23 14.81
CA THR A 66 7.61 -4.85 13.49
C THR A 66 6.41 -5.72 13.14
N THR A 67 5.95 -6.56 14.07
CA THR A 67 4.79 -7.42 13.88
C THR A 67 3.51 -6.62 13.62
N VAL A 68 3.27 -5.59 14.44
CA VAL A 68 2.09 -4.73 14.30
C VAL A 68 2.10 -3.97 12.97
N MET A 69 3.24 -3.39 12.59
CA MET A 69 3.35 -2.63 11.33
C MET A 69 3.17 -3.53 10.11
N ASN A 70 3.79 -4.73 10.12
CA ASN A 70 3.65 -5.68 9.03
C ASN A 70 2.20 -6.15 8.84
N ASN A 71 1.50 -6.47 9.93
CA ASN A 71 0.09 -6.87 9.89
C ASN A 71 -0.84 -5.68 9.54
N SER A 72 -0.55 -4.50 10.08
CA SER A 72 -1.32 -3.29 9.77
C SER A 72 -1.22 -2.93 8.30
N PHE A 73 -0.05 -3.14 7.68
CA PHE A 73 0.11 -2.92 6.24
C PHE A 73 -0.83 -3.81 5.42
N LEU A 74 -0.97 -5.09 5.79
CA LEU A 74 -1.90 -6.00 5.12
C LEU A 74 -3.35 -5.49 5.21
N VAL A 75 -3.76 -5.02 6.39
CA VAL A 75 -5.12 -4.47 6.59
C VAL A 75 -5.33 -3.22 5.75
N ILE A 76 -4.35 -2.30 5.72
CA ILE A 76 -4.39 -1.09 4.89
C ILE A 76 -4.46 -1.47 3.41
N PHE A 77 -3.62 -2.41 2.96
CA PHE A 77 -3.58 -2.89 1.58
C PHE A 77 -4.93 -3.46 1.12
N ILE A 78 -5.49 -4.40 1.89
CA ILE A 78 -6.80 -4.99 1.60
C ILE A 78 -7.90 -3.93 1.67
N GLY A 79 -7.88 -3.07 2.68
CA GLY A 79 -8.85 -1.99 2.85
C GLY A 79 -8.88 -1.02 1.67
N LEU A 80 -7.70 -0.66 1.15
CA LEU A 80 -7.59 0.20 -0.04
C LEU A 80 -8.11 -0.51 -1.30
N ILE A 81 -7.82 -1.81 -1.50
CA ILE A 81 -8.37 -2.58 -2.62
C ILE A 81 -9.91 -2.58 -2.56
N ILE A 82 -10.47 -2.88 -1.40
CA ILE A 82 -11.93 -2.86 -1.21
C ILE A 82 -12.50 -1.46 -1.47
N ALA A 83 -11.85 -0.42 -0.94
CA ALA A 83 -12.29 0.97 -1.14
C ALA A 83 -12.29 1.37 -2.62
N ILE A 84 -11.29 0.95 -3.40
CA ILE A 84 -11.20 1.19 -4.83
C ILE A 84 -12.35 0.49 -5.57
N ILE A 85 -12.58 -0.80 -5.28
CA ILE A 85 -13.63 -1.60 -5.95
C ILE A 85 -15.02 -1.04 -5.61
N VAL A 86 -15.28 -0.77 -4.32
CA VAL A 86 -16.55 -0.18 -3.86
C VAL A 86 -16.73 1.22 -4.45
N GLY A 87 -15.67 2.05 -4.46
CA GLY A 87 -15.68 3.37 -5.07
C GLY A 87 -16.07 3.31 -6.55
N ALA A 88 -15.47 2.39 -7.31
CA ALA A 88 -15.79 2.20 -8.73
C ALA A 88 -17.27 1.83 -8.95
N TYR A 89 -17.88 1.10 -8.03
CA TYR A 89 -19.31 0.76 -8.10
C TYR A 89 -20.22 1.98 -8.02
N PHE A 90 -19.85 3.01 -7.27
CA PHE A 90 -20.66 4.22 -7.08
C PHE A 90 -20.41 5.30 -8.15
N ILE A 91 -19.36 5.19 -8.96
CA ILE A 91 -19.08 6.16 -10.02
C ILE A 91 -20.05 5.94 -11.19
N LYS A 92 -20.81 6.97 -11.56
CA LYS A 92 -21.58 6.98 -12.80
C LYS A 92 -20.63 7.28 -13.97
N VAL A 93 -20.35 6.28 -14.79
CA VAL A 93 -19.40 6.40 -15.90
C VAL A 93 -20.14 6.52 -17.21
N HIS A 94 -19.88 7.61 -17.94
CA HIS A 94 -20.30 7.70 -19.34
C HIS A 94 -19.41 6.75 -20.18
N PRO A 95 -19.98 6.02 -21.17
CA PRO A 95 -19.21 5.07 -21.99
C PRO A 95 -17.91 5.64 -22.60
N ALA A 96 -17.89 6.92 -22.96
CA ALA A 96 -16.69 7.59 -23.45
C ALA A 96 -15.57 7.67 -22.41
N LEU A 97 -15.88 7.78 -21.11
CA LEU A 97 -14.89 7.84 -20.03
C LEU A 97 -14.21 6.49 -19.80
N TYR A 98 -14.86 5.38 -20.14
CA TYR A 98 -14.24 4.07 -20.10
C TYR A 98 -12.99 4.00 -20.99
N TRP A 99 -13.09 4.48 -22.23
CA TRP A 99 -11.95 4.50 -23.16
C TRP A 99 -10.79 5.38 -22.68
N ILE A 100 -11.10 6.50 -22.01
CA ILE A 100 -10.09 7.39 -21.42
C ILE A 100 -9.43 6.73 -20.19
N SER A 101 -10.15 5.87 -19.47
CA SER A 101 -9.60 5.19 -18.30
C SER A 101 -8.52 4.14 -18.63
N ILE A 102 -8.56 3.54 -19.82
CA ILE A 102 -7.60 2.49 -20.23
C ILE A 102 -6.14 2.99 -20.20
N PRO A 103 -5.76 4.10 -20.86
CA PRO A 103 -4.38 4.59 -20.77
C PRO A 103 -3.97 4.99 -19.36
N ILE A 104 -4.89 5.51 -18.54
CA ILE A 104 -4.60 5.84 -17.14
C ILE A 104 -4.32 4.56 -16.34
N MET A 105 -5.10 3.50 -16.55
CA MET A 105 -4.89 2.20 -15.91
C MET A 105 -3.54 1.59 -16.30
N ALA A 106 -3.16 1.67 -17.58
CA ALA A 106 -1.85 1.24 -18.05
C ALA A 106 -0.72 2.03 -17.36
N PHE A 107 -0.90 3.33 -17.18
CA PHE A 107 0.04 4.19 -16.46
C PHE A 107 0.15 3.80 -14.98
N VAL A 108 -0.95 3.44 -14.31
CA VAL A 108 -0.95 2.94 -12.92
C VAL A 108 -0.13 1.65 -12.78
N ILE A 109 -0.27 0.71 -13.72
CA ILE A 109 0.53 -0.52 -13.74
C ILE A 109 2.01 -0.21 -13.95
N TRP A 110 2.33 0.71 -14.85
CA TRP A 110 3.70 1.14 -15.08
C TRP A 110 4.33 1.80 -13.84
N LEU A 111 3.58 2.65 -13.14
CA LEU A 111 4.01 3.21 -11.85
C LEU A 111 4.24 2.13 -10.79
N ALA A 112 3.38 1.11 -10.73
CA ALA A 112 3.56 0.00 -9.80
C ALA A 112 4.88 -0.76 -10.08
N ALA A 113 5.27 -0.92 -11.35
CA ALA A 113 6.54 -1.52 -11.70
C ALA A 113 7.73 -0.67 -11.23
N ILE A 114 7.66 0.64 -11.40
CA ILE A 114 8.70 1.56 -10.91
C ILE A 114 8.83 1.47 -9.39
N TYR A 115 7.71 1.57 -8.66
CA TYR A 115 7.74 1.54 -7.20
C TYR A 115 8.15 0.18 -6.64
N GLY A 116 7.77 -0.93 -7.28
CA GLY A 116 8.27 -2.26 -6.95
C GLY A 116 9.78 -2.35 -7.07
N ASN A 117 10.35 -1.88 -8.19
CA ASN A 117 11.79 -1.88 -8.41
C ASN A 117 12.55 -0.95 -7.44
N ILE A 118 11.99 0.24 -7.13
CA ILE A 118 12.60 1.15 -6.15
C ILE A 118 12.58 0.50 -4.75
N PHE A 119 11.47 -0.14 -4.38
CA PHE A 119 11.35 -0.84 -3.12
C PHE A 119 12.40 -1.95 -3.01
N ASP A 120 12.51 -2.81 -4.02
CA ASP A 120 13.50 -3.89 -4.07
C ASP A 120 14.94 -3.34 -3.96
N ALA A 121 15.25 -2.28 -4.69
CA ALA A 121 16.55 -1.62 -4.61
C ALA A 121 16.88 -1.10 -3.18
N ILE A 122 15.89 -0.61 -2.44
CA ILE A 122 16.08 -0.13 -1.06
C ILE A 122 16.30 -1.31 -0.11
N ILE A 123 15.43 -2.33 -0.14
CA ILE A 123 15.47 -3.43 0.83
C ILE A 123 16.66 -4.38 0.62
N THR A 124 17.25 -4.39 -0.56
CA THR A 124 18.45 -5.20 -0.87
C THR A 124 19.75 -4.51 -0.45
N THR A 125 19.71 -3.25 -0.02
CA THR A 125 20.91 -2.61 0.53
C THR A 125 21.31 -3.25 1.86
N PRO A 126 22.61 -3.33 2.19
CA PRO A 126 23.08 -3.94 3.45
C PRO A 126 22.46 -3.32 4.71
N GLU A 127 22.12 -2.03 4.64
CA GLU A 127 21.54 -1.30 5.77
C GLU A 127 20.09 -1.70 6.08
N PHE A 128 19.33 -2.12 5.06
CA PHE A 128 17.90 -2.42 5.20
C PHE A 128 17.58 -3.91 5.10
N SER A 129 18.45 -4.75 4.54
CA SER A 129 18.17 -6.17 4.28
C SER A 129 17.71 -6.92 5.53
N THR A 130 18.44 -6.80 6.63
CA THR A 130 18.10 -7.45 7.90
C THR A 130 16.76 -6.96 8.48
N THR A 131 16.45 -5.66 8.28
CA THR A 131 15.16 -5.10 8.73
C THR A 131 14.03 -5.57 7.83
N ALA A 132 14.26 -5.60 6.52
CA ALA A 132 13.26 -6.02 5.52
C ALA A 132 12.86 -7.50 5.69
N ASP A 133 13.77 -8.37 6.10
CA ASP A 133 13.50 -9.79 6.40
C ASP A 133 12.40 -9.97 7.46
N ASN A 134 12.28 -9.03 8.39
CA ASN A 134 11.24 -9.03 9.42
C ASN A 134 9.88 -8.54 8.90
N PHE A 135 9.81 -7.98 7.68
CA PHE A 135 8.60 -7.47 7.04
C PHE A 135 8.11 -8.35 5.90
N GLY A 136 7.97 -9.66 6.16
CA GLY A 136 7.64 -10.64 5.12
C GLY A 136 6.38 -10.32 4.31
N ILE A 137 5.32 -9.74 4.92
CA ILE A 137 4.09 -9.36 4.22
C ILE A 137 4.34 -8.17 3.28
N ILE A 138 5.00 -7.12 3.77
CA ILE A 138 5.31 -5.93 2.97
C ILE A 138 6.22 -6.32 1.80
N THR A 139 7.29 -7.07 2.07
CA THR A 139 8.23 -7.56 1.07
C THR A 139 7.54 -8.44 0.03
N PHE A 140 6.68 -9.37 0.45
CA PHE A 140 5.91 -10.21 -0.47
C PHE A 140 5.00 -9.38 -1.39
N ILE A 141 4.29 -8.40 -0.83
CA ILE A 141 3.39 -7.54 -1.61
C ILE A 141 4.19 -6.72 -2.64
N PHE A 142 5.31 -6.11 -2.26
CA PHE A 142 6.09 -5.28 -3.17
C PHE A 142 6.88 -6.08 -4.21
N ASN A 143 7.38 -7.27 -3.88
CA ASN A 143 7.99 -8.17 -4.85
C ASN A 143 6.98 -8.64 -5.92
N ASN A 144 5.69 -8.63 -5.59
CA ASN A 144 4.60 -8.97 -6.49
C ASN A 144 3.71 -7.76 -6.84
N TYR A 145 4.20 -6.53 -6.63
CA TYR A 145 3.37 -5.32 -6.65
C TYR A 145 2.66 -5.12 -7.99
N VAL A 146 3.36 -5.32 -9.09
CA VAL A 146 2.81 -5.25 -10.45
C VAL A 146 1.63 -6.21 -10.63
N TYR A 147 1.76 -7.45 -10.15
CA TYR A 147 0.71 -8.46 -10.29
C TYR A 147 -0.53 -8.09 -9.47
N PHE A 148 -0.33 -7.63 -8.23
CA PHE A 148 -1.43 -7.17 -7.39
C PHE A 148 -2.17 -5.97 -8.01
N ILE A 149 -1.43 -4.95 -8.44
CA ILE A 149 -2.03 -3.76 -9.04
C ILE A 149 -2.69 -4.10 -10.37
N THR A 150 -2.10 -4.97 -11.19
CA THR A 150 -2.73 -5.45 -12.43
C THR A 150 -4.05 -6.16 -12.14
N GLY A 151 -4.09 -7.02 -11.11
CA GLY A 151 -5.34 -7.68 -10.67
C GLY A 151 -6.42 -6.67 -10.27
N VAL A 152 -6.06 -5.66 -9.49
CA VAL A 152 -6.99 -4.58 -9.08
C VAL A 152 -7.49 -3.80 -10.30
N VAL A 153 -6.60 -3.44 -11.22
CA VAL A 153 -6.95 -2.72 -12.47
C VAL A 153 -7.89 -3.54 -13.35
N LEU A 154 -7.67 -4.85 -13.46
CA LEU A 154 -8.57 -5.75 -14.20
C LEU A 154 -9.97 -5.81 -13.55
N LEU A 155 -10.04 -5.94 -12.23
CA LEU A 155 -11.31 -5.92 -11.50
C LEU A 155 -12.05 -4.59 -11.69
N LEU A 156 -11.33 -3.47 -11.64
CA LEU A 156 -11.88 -2.15 -11.94
C LEU A 156 -12.41 -2.05 -13.36
N SER A 157 -11.65 -2.51 -14.35
CA SER A 157 -12.05 -2.52 -15.75
C SER A 157 -13.34 -3.31 -15.95
N LEU A 158 -13.45 -4.49 -15.33
CA LEU A 158 -14.65 -5.32 -15.37
C LEU A 158 -15.86 -4.61 -14.72
N ALA A 159 -15.66 -3.98 -13.55
CA ALA A 159 -16.71 -3.25 -12.86
C ALA A 159 -17.23 -2.04 -13.68
N LEU A 160 -16.32 -1.31 -14.32
CA LEU A 160 -16.67 -0.17 -15.17
C LEU A 160 -17.36 -0.63 -16.48
N TYR A 161 -16.88 -1.72 -17.09
CA TYR A 161 -17.45 -2.28 -18.31
C TYR A 161 -18.87 -2.81 -18.08
N ALA A 162 -19.11 -3.55 -17.02
CA ALA A 162 -20.43 -4.07 -16.66
C ALA A 162 -21.49 -2.95 -16.58
N LYS A 163 -21.10 -1.78 -16.05
CA LYS A 163 -21.99 -0.61 -15.97
C LYS A 163 -22.29 0.02 -17.32
N THR A 164 -21.34 0.02 -18.25
CA THR A 164 -21.58 0.60 -19.59
C THR A 164 -22.58 -0.21 -20.39
N ILE A 165 -22.73 -1.50 -20.13
CA ILE A 165 -23.74 -2.35 -20.76
C ILE A 165 -25.13 -2.03 -20.21
N VAL A 166 -25.28 -1.94 -18.88
CA VAL A 166 -26.57 -1.68 -18.23
C VAL A 166 -27.17 -0.32 -18.63
N VAL A 167 -26.34 0.72 -18.79
CA VAL A 167 -26.79 2.07 -19.21
C VAL A 167 -27.22 2.12 -20.67
N ARG A 168 -26.89 1.13 -21.50
CA ARG A 168 -27.33 1.06 -22.90
C ARG A 168 -28.72 0.46 -23.08
N GLU A 169 -29.24 -0.21 -22.09
CA GLU A 169 -30.56 -0.87 -22.13
C GLU A 169 -31.69 0.01 -21.55
N GLU A 170 -31.38 1.16 -20.96
CA GLU A 170 -32.34 2.22 -20.55
C GLU A 170 -32.38 3.37 -21.57
#